data_c5a02fb1d2ae8a8ed2798acf63a8a749
#
_entry.id   c5a02fb1d2ae8a8ed2798acf63a8a749
#
_cell.length_a   1.000
_cell.length_b   1.000
_cell.length_c   1.000
_cell.angle_alpha   90.00
_cell.angle_beta   90.00
_cell.angle_gamma   90.00
#
_symmetry.space_group_name_H-M   'P 1'
#
loop_
_entity.id
_entity.type
_entity.pdbx_description
1 polymer ?
#
loop_
_entity_poly.entity_id
_entity_poly.type
_entity_poly.pdbx_seq_one_letter_code
_entity_poly.pdbx_strand_id
1 'polypeptide(L)'
;MLVPKDFEPPVLEKEDYRARKLRARDAHLDYIAVVSSIDIIHKTRGGKWPTPELTLEDDLIDLSWHQREFEFKTYFAYTVMNKEETECLGCIYFYPPRASMSDAASKDDTDVSISWWVTQKAYDQGFYGRLSKDIKEWVEKEWPFKKVFWANKYLPIEF
;
A
#
# COMPACT_ATOMS: atom_id res chain seq x y z
N MET A 1 -3.06 -17.31 6.66
CA MET A 1 -1.95 -16.58 6.01
C MET A 1 -2.31 -16.24 4.58
N LEU A 2 -1.83 -15.11 4.09
CA LEU A 2 -2.10 -14.63 2.74
C LEU A 2 -1.23 -15.34 1.69
N VAL A 3 -0.08 -15.82 2.11
CA VAL A 3 0.93 -16.47 1.26
C VAL A 3 1.39 -17.77 1.93
N PRO A 4 2.07 -18.68 1.19
CA PRO A 4 2.66 -19.86 1.82
C PRO A 4 3.61 -19.49 2.95
N LYS A 5 3.69 -20.34 3.95
CA LYS A 5 4.48 -20.10 5.17
C LYS A 5 5.96 -19.78 4.88
N ASP A 6 6.52 -20.43 3.89
CA ASP A 6 7.93 -20.29 3.51
C ASP A 6 8.19 -19.18 2.49
N PHE A 7 7.14 -18.49 2.03
CA PHE A 7 7.28 -17.37 1.11
C PHE A 7 7.77 -16.12 1.87
N GLU A 8 8.85 -15.53 1.37
CA GLU A 8 9.39 -14.30 1.94
C GLU A 8 8.94 -13.10 1.09
N PRO A 9 8.14 -12.19 1.66
CA PRO A 9 7.68 -11.01 0.91
C PRO A 9 8.86 -10.18 0.40
N PRO A 10 8.94 -9.93 -0.91
CA PRO A 10 10.09 -9.20 -1.48
C PRO A 10 10.01 -7.71 -1.24
N VAL A 11 11.16 -7.05 -1.40
CA VAL A 11 11.25 -5.59 -1.45
C VAL A 11 11.10 -5.16 -2.91
N LEU A 12 10.39 -4.05 -3.14
CA LEU A 12 10.34 -3.43 -4.46
C LEU A 12 11.46 -2.39 -4.53
N GLU A 13 12.49 -2.69 -5.30
CA GLU A 13 13.69 -1.86 -5.38
C GLU A 13 13.77 -1.20 -6.76
N LYS A 14 13.78 0.13 -6.78
CA LYS A 14 13.96 0.91 -7.99
C LYS A 14 15.14 1.87 -7.80
N GLU A 15 15.55 2.53 -8.89
CA GLU A 15 16.72 3.41 -8.86
C GLU A 15 16.53 4.57 -7.86
N ASP A 16 15.34 5.15 -7.80
CA ASP A 16 15.06 6.36 -7.03
C ASP A 16 14.10 6.17 -5.84
N TYR A 17 13.59 4.95 -5.63
CA TYR A 17 12.74 4.66 -4.48
C TYR A 17 12.82 3.19 -4.10
N ARG A 18 12.31 2.90 -2.91
CA ARG A 18 12.21 1.54 -2.39
C ARG A 18 10.88 1.38 -1.64
N ALA A 19 10.17 0.27 -1.89
CA ALA A 19 9.03 -0.11 -1.06
C ALA A 19 9.46 -1.31 -0.19
N ARG A 20 9.37 -1.12 1.11
CA ARG A 20 9.76 -2.14 2.10
C ARG A 20 8.73 -2.24 3.22
N LYS A 21 8.83 -3.27 4.04
CA LYS A 21 7.97 -3.47 5.22
C LYS A 21 7.81 -2.18 6.01
N LEU A 22 6.56 -1.81 6.26
CA LEU A 22 6.21 -0.68 7.11
C LEU A 22 6.36 -1.09 8.59
N ARG A 23 7.05 -0.28 9.38
CA ARG A 23 7.32 -0.54 10.79
C ARG A 23 6.87 0.59 11.68
N ALA A 24 6.67 0.31 12.95
CA ALA A 24 6.30 1.32 13.95
C ALA A 24 7.28 2.51 13.95
N ARG A 25 8.58 2.24 13.78
CA ARG A 25 9.61 3.30 13.74
C ARG A 25 9.48 4.26 12.57
N ASP A 26 8.68 3.92 11.56
CA ASP A 26 8.45 4.78 10.39
C ASP A 26 7.34 5.81 10.64
N ALA A 27 6.71 5.81 11.83
CA ALA A 27 5.51 6.60 12.10
C ALA A 27 5.68 8.09 11.84
N HIS A 28 6.83 8.67 12.16
CA HIS A 28 7.03 10.11 11.98
C HIS A 28 6.95 10.52 10.51
N LEU A 29 7.67 9.82 9.64
CA LEU A 29 7.64 10.11 8.19
C LEU A 29 6.30 9.73 7.58
N ASP A 30 5.71 8.61 8.02
CA ASP A 30 4.40 8.17 7.54
C ASP A 30 3.31 9.18 7.87
N TYR A 31 3.29 9.67 9.12
CA TYR A 31 2.30 10.64 9.56
C TYR A 31 2.36 11.93 8.74
N ILE A 32 3.57 12.46 8.53
CA ILE A 32 3.75 13.66 7.70
C ILE A 32 3.19 13.43 6.29
N ALA A 33 3.49 12.28 5.70
CA ALA A 33 3.01 11.93 4.35
C ALA A 33 1.49 11.83 4.31
N VAL A 34 0.89 11.17 5.29
CA VAL A 34 -0.56 10.95 5.36
C VAL A 34 -1.32 12.26 5.52
N VAL A 35 -0.96 13.09 6.52
CA VAL A 35 -1.73 14.30 6.81
C VAL A 35 -1.57 15.38 5.74
N SER A 36 -0.49 15.35 4.98
CA SER A 36 -0.29 16.27 3.86
C SER A 36 -1.03 15.83 2.59
N SER A 37 -1.67 14.67 2.60
CA SER A 37 -2.17 14.03 1.37
C SER A 37 -3.58 13.47 1.49
N ILE A 38 -4.37 13.95 2.44
CA ILE A 38 -5.70 13.40 2.75
C ILE A 38 -6.59 13.31 1.50
N ASP A 39 -6.71 14.42 0.77
CA ASP A 39 -7.61 14.47 -0.39
C ASP A 39 -7.17 13.56 -1.53
N ILE A 40 -5.87 13.52 -1.82
CA ILE A 40 -5.38 12.68 -2.91
C ILE A 40 -5.46 11.18 -2.53
N ILE A 41 -5.30 10.84 -1.26
CA ILE A 41 -5.50 9.47 -0.80
C ILE A 41 -6.96 9.06 -1.04
N HIS A 42 -7.93 9.89 -0.63
CA HIS A 42 -9.34 9.60 -0.85
C HIS A 42 -9.68 9.48 -2.34
N LYS A 43 -9.13 10.36 -3.16
CA LYS A 43 -9.41 10.40 -4.59
C LYS A 43 -8.89 9.15 -5.30
N THR A 44 -7.68 8.72 -4.98
CA THR A 44 -7.03 7.62 -5.69
C THR A 44 -7.36 6.26 -5.09
N ARG A 45 -7.22 6.12 -3.78
CA ARG A 45 -7.46 4.85 -3.09
C ARG A 45 -8.95 4.61 -2.84
N GLY A 46 -9.67 5.66 -2.48
CA GLY A 46 -11.07 5.57 -2.07
C GLY A 46 -11.21 5.47 -0.56
N GLY A 47 -12.46 5.37 -0.09
CA GLY A 47 -12.76 5.27 1.33
C GLY A 47 -12.67 6.60 2.06
N LYS A 48 -12.72 6.55 3.39
CA LYS A 48 -12.76 7.73 4.26
C LYS A 48 -11.47 7.95 5.05
N TRP A 49 -10.58 6.97 5.07
CA TRP A 49 -9.30 7.10 5.75
C TRP A 49 -8.28 7.78 4.82
N PRO A 50 -7.43 8.69 5.31
CA PRO A 50 -7.37 9.22 6.67
C PRO A 50 -8.40 10.31 6.90
N THR A 51 -8.69 10.60 8.18
CA THR A 51 -9.49 11.76 8.56
C THR A 51 -8.57 12.88 9.05
N PRO A 52 -9.04 14.14 9.02
CA PRO A 52 -8.23 15.27 9.50
C PRO A 52 -7.85 15.18 10.98
N GLU A 53 -8.57 14.34 11.75
CA GLU A 53 -8.35 14.19 13.18
C GLU A 53 -7.24 13.19 13.52
N LEU A 54 -6.66 12.50 12.51
CA LEU A 54 -5.60 11.53 12.74
C LEU A 54 -4.42 12.18 13.47
N THR A 55 -4.00 11.57 14.57
CA THR A 55 -2.85 12.03 15.36
C THR A 55 -1.62 11.16 15.07
N LEU A 56 -0.43 11.65 15.45
CA LEU A 56 0.79 10.86 15.35
C LEU A 56 0.67 9.57 16.19
N GLU A 57 0.03 9.65 17.35
CA GLU A 57 -0.17 8.47 18.20
C GLU A 57 -1.07 7.44 17.51
N ASP A 58 -2.16 7.88 16.87
CA ASP A 58 -3.03 6.98 16.09
C ASP A 58 -2.25 6.28 15.00
N ASP A 59 -1.41 7.02 14.30
CA ASP A 59 -0.61 6.46 13.21
C ASP A 59 0.42 5.46 13.73
N LEU A 60 1.06 5.76 14.86
CA LEU A 60 1.98 4.84 15.50
C LEU A 60 1.30 3.53 15.88
N ILE A 61 0.09 3.59 16.40
CA ILE A 61 -0.69 2.40 16.75
C ILE A 61 -0.99 1.59 15.49
N ASP A 62 -1.45 2.25 14.42
CA ASP A 62 -1.74 1.59 13.14
C ASP A 62 -0.50 0.88 12.57
N LEU A 63 0.64 1.56 12.59
CA LEU A 63 1.88 0.99 12.07
C LEU A 63 2.36 -0.20 12.91
N SER A 64 2.13 -0.16 14.21
CA SER A 64 2.48 -1.26 15.12
C SER A 64 1.66 -2.51 14.78
N TRP A 65 0.37 -2.34 14.48
CA TRP A 65 -0.49 -3.44 14.03
C TRP A 65 -0.03 -3.97 12.67
N HIS A 66 0.26 -3.10 11.73
CA HIS A 66 0.74 -3.50 10.39
C HIS A 66 2.05 -4.28 10.48
N GLN A 67 2.97 -3.85 11.34
CA GLN A 67 4.23 -4.55 11.55
C GLN A 67 3.99 -5.98 12.04
N ARG A 68 3.08 -6.15 12.99
CA ARG A 68 2.74 -7.46 13.53
C ARG A 68 2.06 -8.36 12.48
N GLU A 69 1.10 -7.80 11.75
CA GLU A 69 0.40 -8.54 10.71
C GLU A 69 1.35 -9.01 9.58
N PHE A 70 2.34 -8.19 9.27
CA PHE A 70 3.36 -8.54 8.29
C PHE A 70 4.16 -9.78 8.74
N GLU A 71 4.54 -9.81 10.01
CA GLU A 71 5.28 -10.94 10.58
C GLU A 71 4.45 -12.23 10.57
N PHE A 72 3.15 -12.12 10.78
CA PHE A 72 2.23 -13.27 10.71
C PHE A 72 1.79 -13.60 9.29
N LYS A 73 2.20 -12.83 8.30
CA LYS A 73 1.86 -13.04 6.88
C LYS A 73 0.35 -13.01 6.62
N THR A 74 -0.38 -12.20 7.38
CA THR A 74 -1.83 -12.03 7.23
C THR A 74 -2.21 -10.76 6.49
N TYR A 75 -1.31 -9.77 6.47
CA TYR A 75 -1.53 -8.46 5.86
C TYR A 75 -0.15 -7.85 5.64
N PHE A 76 0.13 -7.34 4.43
CA PHE A 76 1.43 -6.74 4.15
C PHE A 76 1.27 -5.26 3.85
N ALA A 77 1.76 -4.41 4.75
CA ALA A 77 1.84 -2.98 4.53
C ALA A 77 3.28 -2.60 4.23
N TYR A 78 3.47 -1.89 3.12
CA TYR A 78 4.77 -1.42 2.67
C TYR A 78 4.80 0.09 2.72
N THR A 79 5.93 0.66 3.17
CA THR A 79 6.20 2.08 3.00
C THR A 79 7.02 2.29 1.74
N VAL A 80 6.66 3.29 0.95
CA VAL A 80 7.40 3.68 -0.25
C VAL A 80 8.27 4.88 0.13
N MET A 81 9.58 4.70 0.11
CA MET A 81 10.54 5.70 0.57
C MET A 81 11.44 6.14 -0.58
N ASN A 82 11.92 7.39 -0.53
CA ASN A 82 13.05 7.78 -1.35
C ASN A 82 14.27 6.96 -0.93
N LYS A 83 15.33 6.91 -1.73
CA LYS A 83 16.49 6.04 -1.47
C LYS A 83 17.21 6.39 -0.18
N GLU A 84 17.23 7.65 0.19
CA GLU A 84 17.86 8.14 1.43
C GLU A 84 17.02 7.85 2.66
N GLU A 85 15.76 7.41 2.46
CA GLU A 85 14.78 7.16 3.52
C GLU A 85 14.54 8.38 4.43
N THR A 86 14.50 9.55 3.81
CA THR A 86 14.20 10.81 4.49
C THR A 86 12.79 11.30 4.24
N GLU A 87 12.08 10.67 3.28
CA GLU A 87 10.71 11.07 2.90
C GLU A 87 9.88 9.84 2.53
N CYS A 88 8.70 9.73 3.14
CA CYS A 88 7.69 8.75 2.72
C CYS A 88 6.94 9.29 1.50
N LEU A 89 6.94 8.51 0.42
CA LEU A 89 6.26 8.85 -0.84
C LEU A 89 4.87 8.23 -0.94
N GLY A 90 4.57 7.24 -0.11
CA GLY A 90 3.29 6.54 -0.14
C GLY A 90 3.34 5.21 0.59
N CYS A 91 2.27 4.44 0.45
CA CYS A 91 2.17 3.09 1.02
C CYS A 91 1.47 2.14 0.06
N ILE A 92 1.77 0.85 0.21
CA ILE A 92 1.12 -0.23 -0.53
C ILE A 92 0.59 -1.25 0.48
N TYR A 93 -0.63 -1.73 0.28
CA TYR A 93 -1.26 -2.69 1.20
C TYR A 93 -1.74 -3.92 0.44
N PHE A 94 -1.37 -5.11 0.98
CA PHE A 94 -1.84 -6.41 0.51
C PHE A 94 -2.69 -7.01 1.62
N TYR A 95 -3.94 -7.32 1.36
CA TYR A 95 -4.84 -7.81 2.40
C TYR A 95 -5.81 -8.86 1.84
N PRO A 96 -6.43 -9.67 2.73
CA PRO A 96 -7.39 -10.67 2.29
C PRO A 96 -8.58 -10.04 1.57
N PRO A 97 -9.17 -10.73 0.59
CA PRO A 97 -10.41 -10.25 -0.05
C PRO A 97 -11.48 -9.97 0.98
N ARG A 98 -12.18 -8.84 0.84
CA ARG A 98 -13.20 -8.40 1.81
C ARG A 98 -14.61 -8.76 1.33
N ALA A 99 -15.52 -8.99 2.29
CA ALA A 99 -16.91 -9.26 2.00
C ALA A 99 -17.63 -8.10 1.28
N SER A 100 -17.09 -6.88 1.40
CA SER A 100 -17.63 -5.67 0.76
C SER A 100 -17.20 -5.49 -0.69
N MET A 101 -16.44 -6.44 -1.26
CA MET A 101 -16.06 -6.39 -2.68
C MET A 101 -17.31 -6.50 -3.56
N SER A 102 -17.28 -5.79 -4.70
CA SER A 102 -18.36 -5.84 -5.67
C SER A 102 -18.49 -7.25 -6.29
N ASP A 103 -19.64 -7.53 -6.90
CA ASP A 103 -19.90 -8.81 -7.54
C ASP A 103 -18.88 -9.13 -8.67
N ALA A 104 -18.34 -8.09 -9.32
CA ALA A 104 -17.36 -8.27 -10.39
C ALA A 104 -15.99 -8.75 -9.85
N ALA A 105 -15.75 -8.60 -8.56
CA ALA A 105 -14.53 -9.01 -7.89
C ALA A 105 -14.91 -9.85 -6.67
N SER A 106 -15.52 -11.00 -6.92
CA SER A 106 -15.98 -11.89 -5.86
C SER A 106 -14.85 -12.30 -4.94
N LYS A 107 -15.14 -12.31 -3.65
CA LYS A 107 -14.23 -12.81 -2.62
C LYS A 107 -13.69 -14.21 -2.93
N ASP A 108 -14.52 -15.05 -3.54
CA ASP A 108 -14.16 -16.43 -3.85
C ASP A 108 -13.27 -16.55 -5.09
N ASP A 109 -13.23 -15.48 -5.93
CA ASP A 109 -12.45 -15.48 -7.17
C ASP A 109 -11.09 -14.82 -7.05
N THR A 110 -10.80 -14.16 -5.91
CA THR A 110 -9.54 -13.42 -5.74
C THR A 110 -8.75 -13.94 -4.56
N ASP A 111 -7.41 -13.93 -4.72
CA ASP A 111 -6.46 -14.38 -3.70
C ASP A 111 -6.08 -13.26 -2.75
N VAL A 112 -6.10 -12.02 -3.23
CA VAL A 112 -5.60 -10.86 -2.50
C VAL A 112 -6.25 -9.59 -3.01
N SER A 113 -6.42 -8.61 -2.13
CA SER A 113 -6.76 -7.23 -2.49
C SER A 113 -5.51 -6.38 -2.31
N ILE A 114 -5.24 -5.48 -3.26
CA ILE A 114 -4.09 -4.58 -3.20
C ILE A 114 -4.58 -3.16 -3.40
N SER A 115 -4.19 -2.27 -2.48
CA SER A 115 -4.43 -0.83 -2.61
C SER A 115 -3.16 -0.06 -2.29
N TRP A 116 -3.08 1.19 -2.75
CA TRP A 116 -1.90 2.02 -2.53
C TRP A 116 -2.27 3.49 -2.63
N TRP A 117 -1.39 4.33 -2.15
CA TRP A 117 -1.52 5.78 -2.29
C TRP A 117 -0.15 6.40 -2.35
N VAL A 118 -0.08 7.59 -2.92
CA VAL A 118 1.12 8.43 -2.92
C VAL A 118 0.78 9.78 -2.32
N THR A 119 1.80 10.51 -1.87
CA THR A 119 1.61 11.86 -1.35
C THR A 119 1.12 12.79 -2.46
N GLN A 120 0.48 13.91 -2.08
CA GLN A 120 0.08 14.93 -3.04
C GLN A 120 1.27 15.43 -3.86
N LYS A 121 2.40 15.68 -3.19
CA LYS A 121 3.64 16.11 -3.84
C LYS A 121 4.10 15.10 -4.90
N ALA A 122 4.13 13.83 -4.55
CA ALA A 122 4.54 12.77 -5.49
C ALA A 122 3.53 12.63 -6.65
N TYR A 123 2.24 12.75 -6.35
CA TYR A 123 1.20 12.72 -7.37
C TYR A 123 1.40 13.83 -8.40
N ASP A 124 1.69 15.03 -7.94
CA ASP A 124 1.92 16.20 -8.81
C ASP A 124 3.13 16.00 -9.72
N GLN A 125 4.06 15.14 -9.33
CA GLN A 125 5.26 14.79 -10.11
C GLN A 125 5.05 13.57 -11.02
N GLY A 126 3.82 13.05 -11.12
CA GLY A 126 3.50 11.90 -11.98
C GLY A 126 3.82 10.55 -11.36
N PHE A 127 4.11 10.49 -10.07
CA PHE A 127 4.56 9.26 -9.42
C PHE A 127 3.44 8.21 -9.28
N TYR A 128 2.17 8.64 -9.19
CA TYR A 128 1.07 7.70 -9.01
C TYR A 128 0.97 6.70 -10.16
N GLY A 129 1.02 7.18 -11.40
CA GLY A 129 0.98 6.30 -12.57
C GLY A 129 2.19 5.38 -12.64
N ARG A 130 3.38 5.91 -12.33
CA ARG A 130 4.61 5.13 -12.35
C ARG A 130 4.61 4.04 -11.28
N LEU A 131 4.25 4.39 -10.05
CA LEU A 131 4.17 3.42 -8.96
C LEU A 131 3.13 2.35 -9.25
N SER A 132 1.96 2.73 -9.76
CA SER A 132 0.89 1.79 -10.12
C SER A 132 1.39 0.74 -11.11
N LYS A 133 2.10 1.16 -12.15
CA LYS A 133 2.70 0.25 -13.13
C LYS A 133 3.75 -0.65 -12.50
N ASP A 134 4.62 -0.08 -11.69
CA ASP A 134 5.68 -0.83 -11.02
C ASP A 134 5.11 -1.89 -10.06
N ILE A 135 4.05 -1.55 -9.32
CA ILE A 135 3.36 -2.50 -8.44
C ILE A 135 2.81 -3.67 -9.25
N LYS A 136 2.13 -3.38 -10.35
CA LYS A 136 1.52 -4.43 -11.17
C LYS A 136 2.58 -5.41 -11.69
N GLU A 137 3.67 -4.90 -12.24
CA GLU A 137 4.78 -5.74 -12.72
C GLU A 137 5.41 -6.54 -11.58
N TRP A 138 5.64 -5.91 -10.45
CA TRP A 138 6.24 -6.55 -9.28
C TRP A 138 5.37 -7.71 -8.76
N VAL A 139 4.07 -7.47 -8.64
CA VAL A 139 3.13 -8.49 -8.16
C VAL A 139 3.08 -9.67 -9.11
N GLU A 140 3.01 -9.41 -10.42
CA GLU A 140 2.96 -10.47 -11.42
C GLU A 140 4.24 -11.31 -11.46
N LYS A 141 5.40 -10.70 -11.20
CA LYS A 141 6.69 -11.38 -11.31
C LYS A 141 7.17 -12.05 -10.03
N GLU A 142 6.88 -11.43 -8.87
CA GLU A 142 7.54 -11.84 -7.63
C GLU A 142 6.60 -12.35 -6.53
N TRP A 143 5.29 -12.25 -6.72
CA TRP A 143 4.31 -12.68 -5.74
C TRP A 143 3.54 -13.92 -6.22
N PRO A 144 3.06 -14.79 -5.30
CA PRO A 144 2.45 -16.06 -5.67
C PRO A 144 0.94 -15.97 -5.97
N PHE A 145 0.40 -14.78 -6.18
CA PHE A 145 -1.03 -14.59 -6.39
C PHE A 145 -1.45 -14.90 -7.81
N LYS A 146 -2.58 -15.60 -7.96
CA LYS A 146 -3.14 -15.94 -9.27
C LYS A 146 -4.16 -14.91 -9.73
N LYS A 147 -5.01 -14.43 -8.80
CA LYS A 147 -6.05 -13.46 -9.11
C LYS A 147 -6.01 -12.33 -8.10
N VAL A 148 -5.65 -11.15 -8.57
CA VAL A 148 -5.50 -9.95 -7.75
C VAL A 148 -6.71 -9.03 -7.97
N PHE A 149 -7.28 -8.54 -6.87
CA PHE A 149 -8.24 -7.44 -6.94
C PHE A 149 -7.47 -6.13 -6.69
N TRP A 150 -7.41 -5.30 -7.73
CA TRP A 150 -6.79 -3.97 -7.64
C TRP A 150 -7.84 -3.03 -7.08
N ALA A 151 -7.72 -2.70 -5.79
CA ALA A 151 -8.80 -2.13 -5.01
C ALA A 151 -8.91 -0.61 -5.06
N ASN A 152 -7.95 0.09 -5.67
CA ASN A 152 -8.01 1.55 -5.75
C ASN A 152 -9.24 2.01 -6.54
N LYS A 153 -9.84 3.10 -6.07
CA LYS A 153 -10.98 3.71 -6.75
C LYS A 153 -10.61 4.25 -8.12
N TYR A 154 -9.44 4.86 -8.23
CA TYR A 154 -8.92 5.39 -9.49
C TYR A 154 -7.74 4.54 -9.95
N LEU A 155 -7.92 3.85 -11.08
CA LEU A 155 -6.86 3.06 -11.69
C LEU A 155 -6.37 3.74 -12.97
N PRO A 156 -5.05 3.75 -13.22
CA PRO A 156 -4.52 4.24 -14.50
C PRO A 156 -5.08 3.45 -15.68
N ILE A 157 -5.10 4.08 -16.85
CA ILE A 157 -5.70 3.49 -18.07
C ILE A 157 -5.08 2.14 -18.43
N GLU A 158 -3.78 1.97 -18.21
CA GLU A 158 -3.07 0.73 -18.54
C GLU A 158 -3.39 -0.43 -17.58
N PHE A 159 -4.14 -0.15 -16.56
CA PHE A 159 -4.51 -1.15 -15.59
C PHE A 159 -5.71 -1.97 -16.06
#